data_b2fe5a30074f39dcc63c7df24fda7505
#
_entry.id   b2fe5a30074f39dcc63c7df24fda7505
#
_cell.length_a   1.000
_cell.length_b   1.000
_cell.length_c   1.000
_cell.angle_alpha   90.00
_cell.angle_beta   90.00
_cell.angle_gamma   90.00
#
_symmetry.space_group_name_H-M   'P 1'
#
loop_
_entity.id
_entity.type
_entity.pdbx_description
1 polymer ?
#
loop_
_entity_poly.entity_id
_entity_poly.type
_entity_poly.pdbx_seq_one_letter_code
_entity_poly.pdbx_strand_id
1 'polypeptide(L)'
;MNSKLNKNQIERFSRQIILKNIGPLGQKKIIQSKVLIIGMGGLGCPVAEFLTRAGIGFLGIVDYDFVELSNIHRQSLYDSSDLKKSKVVAAQKKLKKINSKTKVNCYKVNLNKNNYYKIIKNYDYVVDGSDNFRTKFLINDFCKKSKKFLVTGAISKFDGHIFT
;
A
#
# COMPACT_ATOMS: atom_id res chain seq x y z
N MET A 1 -17.93 -11.65 15.58
CA MET A 1 -17.18 -12.86 15.22
C MET A 1 -15.81 -12.84 15.90
N ASN A 2 -15.63 -13.75 16.87
CA ASN A 2 -14.46 -13.76 17.76
C ASN A 2 -13.44 -14.81 17.28
N SER A 3 -13.01 -14.74 16.02
CA SER A 3 -12.00 -15.68 15.52
C SER A 3 -10.63 -15.32 16.12
N LYS A 4 -10.10 -16.21 16.95
CA LYS A 4 -8.72 -16.12 17.45
C LYS A 4 -7.74 -16.20 16.27
N LEU A 5 -6.53 -15.62 16.41
CA LEU A 5 -5.45 -15.84 15.46
C LEU A 5 -5.13 -17.35 15.42
N ASN A 6 -4.95 -17.90 14.23
CA ASN A 6 -4.55 -19.30 14.08
C ASN A 6 -3.03 -19.48 14.34
N LYS A 7 -2.58 -20.73 14.50
CA LYS A 7 -1.19 -21.07 14.82
C LYS A 7 -0.18 -20.44 13.86
N ASN A 8 -0.42 -20.51 12.55
CA ASN A 8 0.48 -19.93 11.54
C ASN A 8 0.53 -18.40 11.61
N GLN A 9 -0.58 -17.73 11.95
CA GLN A 9 -0.61 -16.29 12.16
C GLN A 9 0.15 -15.88 13.42
N ILE A 10 0.01 -16.65 14.51
CA ILE A 10 0.74 -16.41 15.75
C ILE A 10 2.24 -16.55 15.51
N GLU A 11 2.67 -17.60 14.86
CA GLU A 11 4.09 -17.83 14.52
C GLU A 11 4.63 -16.71 13.63
N ARG A 12 3.94 -16.42 12.50
CA ARG A 12 4.37 -15.43 11.52
C ARG A 12 4.49 -14.02 12.11
N PHE A 13 3.57 -13.62 12.97
CA PHE A 13 3.48 -12.27 13.52
C PHE A 13 3.93 -12.19 14.98
N SER A 14 4.62 -13.21 15.48
CA SER A 14 5.04 -13.31 16.88
C SER A 14 5.76 -12.05 17.37
N ARG A 15 6.68 -11.51 16.58
CA ARG A 15 7.45 -10.30 16.92
C ARG A 15 6.62 -9.01 17.01
N GLN A 16 5.47 -8.96 16.36
CA GLN A 16 4.51 -7.85 16.46
C GLN A 16 3.56 -8.06 17.64
N ILE A 17 3.12 -9.30 17.83
CA ILE A 17 2.15 -9.68 18.87
C ILE A 17 2.70 -9.45 20.28
N ILE A 18 4.00 -9.60 20.50
CA ILE A 18 4.62 -9.34 21.81
C ILE A 18 4.73 -7.85 22.16
N LEU A 19 4.56 -6.95 21.21
CA LEU A 19 4.59 -5.51 21.45
C LEU A 19 3.34 -5.08 22.20
N LYS A 20 3.49 -4.40 23.36
CA LYS A 20 2.38 -3.96 24.21
C LYS A 20 1.29 -3.21 23.46
N ASN A 21 1.67 -2.35 22.51
CA ASN A 21 0.72 -1.51 21.76
C ASN A 21 0.07 -2.20 20.56
N ILE A 22 0.48 -3.41 20.21
CA ILE A 22 -0.11 -4.22 19.14
C ILE A 22 -0.90 -5.38 19.75
N GLY A 23 -0.21 -6.31 20.37
CA GLY A 23 -0.82 -7.51 20.94
C GLY A 23 -1.59 -8.35 19.91
N PRO A 24 -2.27 -9.41 20.33
CA PRO A 24 -3.10 -10.22 19.44
C PRO A 24 -4.27 -9.44 18.82
N LEU A 25 -4.84 -8.49 19.56
CA LEU A 25 -5.97 -7.67 19.09
C LEU A 25 -5.54 -6.67 18.03
N GLY A 26 -4.40 -6.00 18.20
CA GLY A 26 -3.84 -5.11 17.20
C GLY A 26 -3.47 -5.84 15.91
N GLN A 27 -2.85 -7.02 16.02
CA GLN A 27 -2.54 -7.85 14.85
C GLN A 27 -3.82 -8.25 14.09
N LYS A 28 -4.89 -8.55 14.80
CA LYS A 28 -6.18 -8.84 14.19
C LYS A 28 -6.75 -7.63 13.44
N LYS A 29 -6.63 -6.42 14.00
CA LYS A 29 -7.01 -5.17 13.32
C LYS A 29 -6.22 -4.97 12.04
N ILE A 30 -4.89 -5.21 12.05
CA ILE A 30 -4.04 -5.14 10.85
C ILE A 30 -4.55 -6.11 9.77
N ILE A 31 -4.84 -7.36 10.12
CA ILE A 31 -5.37 -8.36 9.18
C ILE A 31 -6.74 -7.97 8.60
N GLN A 32 -7.54 -7.20 9.31
CA GLN A 32 -8.86 -6.75 8.86
C GLN A 32 -8.81 -5.44 8.09
N SER A 33 -7.75 -4.67 8.20
CA SER A 33 -7.62 -3.34 7.59
C SER A 33 -7.54 -3.39 6.07
N LYS A 34 -8.09 -2.34 5.44
CA LYS A 34 -8.09 -2.11 3.99
C LYS A 34 -7.29 -0.84 3.69
N VAL A 35 -6.13 -1.01 3.09
CA VAL A 35 -5.22 0.09 2.74
C VAL A 35 -5.15 0.26 1.23
N LEU A 36 -5.24 1.49 0.76
CA LEU A 36 -4.99 1.87 -0.63
C LEU A 36 -3.65 2.60 -0.72
N ILE A 37 -2.80 2.16 -1.63
CA ILE A 37 -1.55 2.87 -1.97
C ILE A 37 -1.71 3.46 -3.36
N ILE A 38 -1.47 4.76 -3.47
CA ILE A 38 -1.52 5.50 -4.72
C ILE A 38 -0.10 5.88 -5.12
N GLY A 39 0.35 5.40 -6.28
CA GLY A 39 1.73 5.45 -6.73
C GLY A 39 2.55 4.25 -6.26
N MET A 40 3.00 3.43 -7.21
CA MET A 40 3.85 2.26 -6.97
C MET A 40 5.30 2.53 -7.42
N GLY A 41 5.78 3.71 -7.03
CA GLY A 41 7.15 4.18 -7.23
C GLY A 41 8.06 3.88 -6.03
N GLY A 42 9.07 4.75 -5.84
CA GLY A 42 10.08 4.61 -4.77
C GLY A 42 9.51 4.66 -3.35
N LEU A 43 8.39 5.36 -3.13
CA LEU A 43 7.70 5.38 -1.83
C LEU A 43 6.66 4.26 -1.71
N GLY A 44 5.87 4.02 -2.76
CA GLY A 44 4.80 3.04 -2.71
C GLY A 44 5.28 1.59 -2.62
N CYS A 45 6.39 1.26 -3.29
CA CYS A 45 6.96 -0.10 -3.25
C CYS A 45 7.31 -0.56 -1.82
N PRO A 46 8.16 0.16 -1.06
CA PRO A 46 8.50 -0.25 0.30
C PRO A 46 7.29 -0.25 1.23
N VAL A 47 6.37 0.72 1.10
CA VAL A 47 5.13 0.72 1.89
C VAL A 47 4.29 -0.53 1.62
N ALA A 48 4.05 -0.88 0.34
CA ALA A 48 3.30 -2.08 -0.03
C ALA A 48 3.97 -3.36 0.50
N GLU A 49 5.28 -3.44 0.38
CA GLU A 49 6.07 -4.56 0.87
C GLU A 49 5.94 -4.73 2.38
N PHE A 50 6.22 -3.68 3.17
CA PHE A 50 6.20 -3.78 4.62
C PHE A 50 4.80 -3.96 5.20
N LEU A 51 3.76 -3.35 4.63
CA LEU A 51 2.38 -3.62 5.03
C LEU A 51 2.00 -5.08 4.76
N THR A 52 2.42 -5.64 3.63
CA THR A 52 2.20 -7.07 3.31
C THR A 52 2.94 -7.99 4.30
N ARG A 53 4.19 -7.65 4.66
CA ARG A 53 4.96 -8.39 5.70
C ARG A 53 4.31 -8.28 7.08
N ALA A 54 3.78 -7.11 7.44
CA ALA A 54 3.05 -6.89 8.68
C ALA A 54 1.71 -7.62 8.75
N GLY A 55 1.21 -8.15 7.63
CA GLY A 55 0.02 -8.98 7.59
C GLY A 55 -1.26 -8.21 7.26
N ILE A 56 -1.16 -7.07 6.54
CA ILE A 56 -2.37 -6.38 6.05
C ILE A 56 -3.26 -7.35 5.27
N GLY A 57 -4.56 -7.33 5.52
CA GLY A 57 -5.48 -8.27 4.87
C GLY A 57 -5.90 -7.84 3.47
N PHE A 58 -6.11 -6.55 3.26
CA PHE A 58 -6.58 -6.01 1.99
C PHE A 58 -5.72 -4.82 1.56
N LEU A 59 -5.11 -4.94 0.40
CA LEU A 59 -4.26 -3.92 -0.20
C LEU A 59 -4.78 -3.56 -1.58
N GLY A 60 -5.10 -2.29 -1.80
CA GLY A 60 -5.29 -1.72 -3.13
C GLY A 60 -4.00 -1.04 -3.58
N ILE A 61 -3.62 -1.21 -4.82
CA ILE A 61 -2.47 -0.53 -5.41
C ILE A 61 -2.89 0.14 -6.72
N VAL A 62 -2.59 1.43 -6.84
CA VAL A 62 -2.95 2.28 -7.98
C VAL A 62 -1.69 2.79 -8.64
N ASP A 63 -1.49 2.48 -9.88
CA ASP A 63 -0.45 3.04 -10.74
C ASP A 63 -0.78 2.74 -12.21
N TYR A 64 -0.51 3.65 -13.12
CA TYR A 64 -0.76 3.46 -14.55
C TYR A 64 0.50 3.11 -15.35
N ASP A 65 1.67 3.26 -14.73
CA ASP A 65 2.98 3.10 -15.37
C ASP A 65 3.40 1.65 -15.60
N PHE A 66 4.46 1.53 -16.37
CA PHE A 66 5.19 0.30 -16.60
C PHE A 66 6.57 0.35 -15.90
N VAL A 67 7.12 -0.83 -15.65
CA VAL A 67 8.46 -0.95 -15.06
C VAL A 67 9.51 -0.59 -16.11
N GLU A 68 10.40 0.33 -15.75
CA GLU A 68 11.52 0.77 -16.55
C GLU A 68 12.85 0.47 -15.85
N LEU A 69 13.93 0.34 -16.61
CA LEU A 69 15.27 0.06 -16.06
C LEU A 69 15.69 1.14 -15.05
N SER A 70 15.37 2.41 -15.34
CA SER A 70 15.62 3.56 -14.47
C SER A 70 14.85 3.53 -13.13
N ASN A 71 13.91 2.61 -12.95
CA ASN A 71 13.14 2.47 -11.73
C ASN A 71 13.78 1.50 -10.73
N ILE A 72 14.47 0.47 -11.21
CA ILE A 72 14.88 -0.71 -10.44
C ILE A 72 15.78 -0.35 -9.25
N HIS A 73 16.63 0.66 -9.40
CA HIS A 73 17.58 1.05 -8.34
C HIS A 73 16.89 1.55 -7.04
N ARG A 74 15.60 1.96 -7.08
CA ARG A 74 14.87 2.50 -5.92
C ARG A 74 13.46 1.93 -5.69
N GLN A 75 12.91 1.19 -6.65
CA GLN A 75 11.56 0.60 -6.56
C GLN A 75 11.70 -0.89 -6.23
N SER A 76 11.76 -1.21 -4.94
CA SER A 76 12.17 -2.51 -4.38
C SER A 76 11.35 -3.73 -4.82
N LEU A 77 10.15 -3.52 -5.35
CA LEU A 77 9.27 -4.61 -5.80
C LEU A 77 9.55 -5.08 -7.24
N TYR A 78 10.48 -4.44 -7.95
CA TYR A 78 10.75 -4.76 -9.35
C TYR A 78 12.20 -5.18 -9.58
N ASP A 79 12.37 -6.08 -10.53
CA ASP A 79 13.68 -6.50 -11.04
C ASP A 79 13.70 -6.48 -12.58
N SER A 80 14.85 -6.83 -13.18
CA SER A 80 15.04 -6.81 -14.64
C SER A 80 14.05 -7.72 -15.38
N SER A 81 13.53 -8.77 -14.76
CA SER A 81 12.52 -9.65 -15.36
C SER A 81 11.14 -8.99 -15.47
N ASP A 82 10.93 -7.86 -14.80
CA ASP A 82 9.65 -7.13 -14.79
C ASP A 82 9.61 -5.97 -15.80
N LEU A 83 10.69 -5.71 -16.53
CA LEU A 83 10.76 -4.64 -17.53
C LEU A 83 9.57 -4.69 -18.49
N LYS A 84 9.00 -3.52 -18.79
CA LYS A 84 7.82 -3.30 -19.65
C LYS A 84 6.51 -3.93 -19.15
N LYS A 85 6.49 -4.55 -17.96
CA LYS A 85 5.25 -4.99 -17.33
C LYS A 85 4.60 -3.84 -16.57
N SER A 86 3.27 -3.87 -16.45
CA SER A 86 2.54 -2.92 -15.59
C SER A 86 3.04 -3.01 -14.15
N LYS A 87 3.35 -1.86 -13.51
CA LYS A 87 3.84 -1.78 -12.13
C LYS A 87 2.92 -2.51 -11.15
N VAL A 88 1.61 -2.28 -11.23
CA VAL A 88 0.65 -2.93 -10.31
C VAL A 88 0.59 -4.44 -10.49
N VAL A 89 0.75 -4.96 -11.71
CA VAL A 89 0.74 -6.41 -11.97
C VAL A 89 2.03 -7.06 -11.45
N ALA A 90 3.19 -6.46 -11.72
CA ALA A 90 4.47 -6.93 -11.22
C ALA A 90 4.51 -6.91 -9.69
N ALA A 91 4.08 -5.79 -9.07
CA ALA A 91 3.99 -5.65 -7.62
C ALA A 91 3.07 -6.71 -7.01
N GLN A 92 1.86 -6.93 -7.55
CA GLN A 92 0.94 -7.96 -7.04
C GLN A 92 1.59 -9.34 -6.99
N LYS A 93 2.32 -9.73 -8.04
CA LYS A 93 3.01 -11.02 -8.10
C LYS A 93 4.04 -11.17 -6.99
N LYS A 94 4.85 -10.12 -6.73
CA LYS A 94 5.84 -10.11 -5.64
C LYS A 94 5.18 -10.12 -4.26
N LEU A 95 4.17 -9.29 -4.04
CA LEU A 95 3.43 -9.21 -2.77
C LEU A 95 2.76 -10.53 -2.41
N LYS A 96 2.19 -11.24 -3.39
CA LYS A 96 1.63 -12.60 -3.17
C LYS A 96 2.68 -13.62 -2.75
N LYS A 97 3.93 -13.50 -3.22
CA LYS A 97 5.03 -14.36 -2.76
C LYS A 97 5.42 -14.05 -1.32
N ILE A 98 5.35 -12.78 -0.88
CA ILE A 98 5.62 -12.36 0.49
C ILE A 98 4.54 -12.88 1.44
N ASN A 99 3.27 -12.67 1.09
CA ASN A 99 2.13 -13.12 1.89
C ASN A 99 0.93 -13.46 1.01
N SER A 100 0.70 -14.75 0.75
CA SER A 100 -0.40 -15.22 -0.09
C SER A 100 -1.80 -14.94 0.50
N LYS A 101 -1.88 -14.61 1.79
CA LYS A 101 -3.15 -14.29 2.48
C LYS A 101 -3.59 -12.84 2.29
N THR A 102 -2.68 -11.93 1.92
CA THR A 102 -3.03 -10.55 1.57
C THR A 102 -3.78 -10.53 0.23
N LYS A 103 -4.99 -9.99 0.23
CA LYS A 103 -5.78 -9.75 -1.00
C LYS A 103 -5.30 -8.46 -1.63
N VAL A 104 -4.71 -8.53 -2.83
CA VAL A 104 -4.18 -7.37 -3.55
C VAL A 104 -5.05 -7.06 -4.75
N ASN A 105 -5.68 -5.88 -4.76
CA ASN A 105 -6.46 -5.34 -5.87
C ASN A 105 -5.59 -4.35 -6.66
N CYS A 106 -5.48 -4.58 -7.96
CA CYS A 106 -4.69 -3.75 -8.88
C CYS A 106 -5.60 -2.78 -9.65
N TYR A 107 -5.23 -1.51 -9.64
CA TYR A 107 -5.89 -0.46 -10.43
C TYR A 107 -4.85 0.15 -11.39
N LYS A 108 -4.83 -0.34 -12.62
CA LYS A 108 -3.97 0.19 -13.69
C LYS A 108 -4.61 1.43 -14.30
N VAL A 109 -4.65 2.51 -13.54
CA VAL A 109 -5.30 3.76 -13.95
C VAL A 109 -4.56 4.98 -13.42
N ASN A 110 -4.61 6.07 -14.15
CA ASN A 110 -4.27 7.39 -13.63
C ASN A 110 -5.45 7.89 -12.77
N LEU A 111 -5.18 8.18 -11.48
CA LEU A 111 -6.19 8.67 -10.57
C LEU A 111 -6.60 10.11 -10.94
N ASN A 112 -7.91 10.32 -11.13
CA ASN A 112 -8.47 11.59 -11.54
C ASN A 112 -9.89 11.80 -10.98
N LYS A 113 -10.50 12.96 -11.27
CA LYS A 113 -11.83 13.35 -10.76
C LYS A 113 -12.97 12.38 -11.14
N ASN A 114 -12.80 11.57 -12.18
CA ASN A 114 -13.86 10.67 -12.66
C ASN A 114 -13.80 9.27 -11.99
N ASN A 115 -12.63 8.85 -11.47
CA ASN A 115 -12.44 7.49 -10.98
C ASN A 115 -12.07 7.41 -9.48
N TYR A 116 -11.52 8.47 -8.87
CA TYR A 116 -11.01 8.44 -7.51
C TYR A 116 -12.04 7.98 -6.47
N TYR A 117 -13.27 8.47 -6.57
CA TYR A 117 -14.33 8.11 -5.63
C TYR A 117 -14.62 6.61 -5.61
N LYS A 118 -14.77 6.01 -6.79
CA LYS A 118 -15.08 4.58 -6.94
C LYS A 118 -14.00 3.68 -6.34
N ILE A 119 -12.75 4.14 -6.37
CA ILE A 119 -11.59 3.39 -5.86
C ILE A 119 -11.43 3.61 -4.37
N ILE A 120 -11.25 4.88 -3.93
CA ILE A 120 -10.86 5.21 -2.55
C ILE A 120 -11.94 4.84 -1.53
N LYS A 121 -13.24 4.94 -1.88
CA LYS A 121 -14.35 4.65 -0.94
C LYS A 121 -14.27 3.27 -0.28
N ASN A 122 -13.65 2.30 -0.93
CA ASN A 122 -13.59 0.91 -0.48
C ASN A 122 -12.48 0.64 0.56
N TYR A 123 -11.68 1.65 0.91
CA TYR A 123 -10.52 1.54 1.79
C TYR A 123 -10.68 2.42 3.02
N ASP A 124 -10.07 1.99 4.13
CA ASP A 124 -10.13 2.70 5.41
C ASP A 124 -8.97 3.70 5.52
N TYR A 125 -7.80 3.31 5.01
CA TYR A 125 -6.56 4.06 5.02
C TYR A 125 -6.07 4.29 3.60
N VAL A 126 -5.54 5.46 3.35
CA VAL A 126 -4.96 5.86 2.06
C VAL A 126 -3.51 6.28 2.27
N VAL A 127 -2.60 5.72 1.51
CA VAL A 127 -1.21 6.14 1.45
C VAL A 127 -0.95 6.75 0.09
N ASP A 128 -0.53 8.00 0.08
CA ASP A 128 -0.19 8.74 -1.12
C ASP A 128 1.33 8.79 -1.30
N GLY A 129 1.82 8.01 -2.25
CA GLY A 129 3.19 8.01 -2.75
C GLY A 129 3.31 8.60 -4.15
N SER A 130 2.32 9.39 -4.60
CA SER A 130 2.36 10.05 -5.91
C SER A 130 3.42 11.17 -5.93
N ASP A 131 3.90 11.50 -7.11
CA ASP A 131 4.96 12.48 -7.36
C ASP A 131 4.46 13.83 -7.89
N ASN A 132 3.13 14.00 -7.99
CA ASN A 132 2.56 15.24 -8.52
C ASN A 132 1.51 15.86 -7.59
N PHE A 133 1.55 17.16 -7.46
CA PHE A 133 0.68 17.95 -6.57
C PHE A 133 -0.80 17.81 -6.91
N ARG A 134 -1.15 17.72 -8.19
CA ARG A 134 -2.56 17.59 -8.62
C ARG A 134 -3.21 16.35 -8.01
N THR A 135 -2.52 15.23 -8.05
CA THR A 135 -2.98 13.97 -7.45
C THR A 135 -3.03 14.10 -5.92
N LYS A 136 -1.99 14.68 -5.30
CA LYS A 136 -1.94 14.87 -3.85
C LYS A 136 -3.12 15.69 -3.32
N PHE A 137 -3.41 16.82 -3.92
CA PHE A 137 -4.57 17.65 -3.52
C PHE A 137 -5.90 16.92 -3.73
N LEU A 138 -6.06 16.22 -4.86
CA LEU A 138 -7.28 15.46 -5.14
C LEU A 138 -7.54 14.38 -4.06
N ILE A 139 -6.49 13.66 -3.65
CA ILE A 139 -6.57 12.64 -2.61
C ILE A 139 -6.89 13.27 -1.26
N ASN A 140 -6.19 14.35 -0.90
CA ASN A 140 -6.38 15.07 0.35
C ASN A 140 -7.83 15.54 0.50
N ASP A 141 -8.35 16.25 -0.50
CA ASP A 141 -9.73 16.78 -0.50
C ASP A 141 -10.76 15.68 -0.32
N PHE A 142 -10.56 14.56 -1.01
CA PHE A 142 -11.45 13.40 -0.86
C PHE A 142 -11.36 12.78 0.53
N CYS A 143 -10.16 12.53 1.03
CA CYS A 143 -9.96 11.92 2.34
C CYS A 143 -10.55 12.79 3.45
N LYS A 144 -10.36 14.11 3.38
CA LYS A 144 -10.96 15.09 4.29
C LYS A 144 -12.49 15.00 4.26
N LYS A 145 -13.12 15.08 3.09
CA LYS A 145 -14.58 14.99 2.94
C LYS A 145 -15.14 13.66 3.43
N SER A 146 -14.45 12.56 3.19
CA SER A 146 -14.90 11.21 3.51
C SER A 146 -14.42 10.72 4.88
N LYS A 147 -13.75 11.55 5.67
CA LYS A 147 -13.18 11.23 6.99
C LYS A 147 -12.31 9.96 6.94
N LYS A 148 -11.48 9.82 5.90
CA LYS A 148 -10.53 8.71 5.76
C LYS A 148 -9.15 9.12 6.23
N PHE A 149 -8.44 8.19 6.84
CA PHE A 149 -7.05 8.40 7.23
C PHE A 149 -6.17 8.49 5.99
N LEU A 150 -5.38 9.55 5.91
CA LEU A 150 -4.42 9.78 4.84
C LEU A 150 -3.02 9.89 5.41
N VAL A 151 -2.08 9.19 4.79
CA VAL A 151 -0.64 9.40 4.99
C VAL A 151 -0.04 9.78 3.65
N THR A 152 0.52 10.96 3.56
CA THR A 152 1.18 11.46 2.35
C THR A 152 2.68 11.49 2.52
N GLY A 153 3.41 10.87 1.60
CA GLY A 153 4.87 10.95 1.49
C GLY A 153 5.30 11.82 0.32
N ALA A 154 6.35 12.60 0.51
CA ALA A 154 7.01 13.36 -0.57
C ALA A 154 8.52 13.36 -0.38
N ILE A 155 9.26 13.32 -1.48
CA ILE A 155 10.73 13.43 -1.50
C ILE A 155 11.09 14.48 -2.54
N SER A 156 11.96 15.41 -2.15
CA SER A 156 12.56 16.39 -3.06
C SER A 156 14.05 16.50 -2.74
N LYS A 157 14.90 16.13 -3.69
CA LYS A 157 16.36 16.08 -3.52
C LYS A 157 16.74 15.19 -2.32
N PHE A 158 17.25 15.78 -1.23
CA PHE A 158 17.64 15.10 0.00
C PHE A 158 16.64 15.28 1.15
N ASP A 159 15.52 15.98 0.90
CA ASP A 159 14.50 16.25 1.90
C ASP A 159 13.34 15.28 1.72
N GLY A 160 12.86 14.72 2.83
CA GLY A 160 11.68 13.86 2.87
C GLY A 160 10.62 14.41 3.83
N HIS A 161 9.36 14.39 3.42
CA HIS A 161 8.23 14.83 4.24
C HIS A 161 7.18 13.73 4.34
N ILE A 162 6.63 13.57 5.55
CA ILE A 162 5.48 12.71 5.82
C ILE A 162 4.43 13.55 6.56
N PHE A 163 3.21 13.49 6.05
CA PHE A 163 2.05 14.17 6.64
C PHE A 163 0.92 13.18 6.89
N THR A 164 0.18 13.39 7.98
CA THR A 164 -1.02 12.62 8.35
C THR A 164 -2.20 13.55 8.63
#